data_f9e7fad3e93224e6cf7eb2a4f39c204c
#
_entry.id   f9e7fad3e93224e6cf7eb2a4f39c204c
#
_cell.length_a   1.000
_cell.length_b   1.000
_cell.length_c   1.000
_cell.angle_alpha   90.00
_cell.angle_beta   90.00
_cell.angle_gamma   90.00
#
_symmetry.space_group_name_H-M   'P 1'
#
loop_
_entity.id
_entity.type
_entity.pdbx_description
1 polymer ?
#
loop_
_entity_poly.entity_id
_entity_poly.type
_entity_poly.pdbx_seq_one_letter_code
_entity_poly.pdbx_strand_id
1 'polypeptide(L)'
;ENEVGYTELYFGDGTLGVGLLDGDIITVDYIIVDDIHADGANKFTQISAVNGFTDSSIITTTAATGGAEKESIESIKFKATKFYTSQNRLVTLNDYKAKVQEYYPNADAVAVWGGEDNNPPAYGKVFIALKPNNADYLSETEKTEVKNNLNKLNMLTVRPEIVAVSYTHLRAHE
;
A
#
# COMPACT_ATOMS: atom_id res chain seq x y z
N GLU A 1 4.01 17.99 11.32
CA GLU A 1 2.97 18.28 12.32
C GLU A 1 3.62 18.99 13.50
N ASN A 2 2.94 19.97 14.05
CA ASN A 2 3.38 20.62 15.28
C ASN A 2 2.98 19.80 16.54
N GLU A 3 3.39 20.25 17.72
CA GLU A 3 3.09 19.57 18.99
C GLU A 3 1.58 19.39 19.26
N VAL A 4 0.73 20.14 18.57
CA VAL A 4 -0.73 20.08 18.67
C VAL A 4 -1.37 19.16 17.62
N GLY A 5 -0.57 18.64 16.67
CA GLY A 5 -1.04 17.73 15.62
C GLY A 5 -1.55 18.43 14.34
N TYR A 6 -1.34 19.74 14.21
CA TYR A 6 -1.65 20.45 12.95
C TYR A 6 -0.50 20.31 11.95
N THR A 7 -0.85 20.21 10.66
CA THR A 7 0.11 20.28 9.56
C THR A 7 0.51 21.72 9.33
N GLU A 8 1.81 21.99 9.37
CA GLU A 8 2.36 23.31 9.10
C GLU A 8 3.11 23.30 7.76
N LEU A 9 2.97 24.37 7.01
CA LEU A 9 3.69 24.58 5.76
C LEU A 9 4.80 25.61 6.00
N TYR A 10 6.02 25.24 5.67
CA TYR A 10 7.18 26.10 5.75
C TYR A 10 7.61 26.51 4.34
N PHE A 11 7.89 27.79 4.17
CA PHE A 11 8.39 28.35 2.93
C PHE A 11 9.84 28.77 3.12
N GLY A 12 10.58 28.88 2.03
CA GLY A 12 11.95 29.37 2.05
C GLY A 12 12.06 30.85 2.43
N ASP A 13 13.25 31.27 2.82
CA ASP A 13 13.58 32.65 3.15
C ASP A 13 14.22 33.42 1.97
N GLY A 14 14.27 32.84 0.79
CA GLY A 14 14.94 33.35 -0.40
C GLY A 14 16.43 32.97 -0.50
N THR A 15 17.01 32.39 0.57
CA THR A 15 18.38 31.84 0.60
C THR A 15 18.34 30.32 0.54
N LEU A 16 17.50 29.70 1.37
CA LEU A 16 17.21 28.27 1.39
C LEU A 16 15.76 28.05 0.97
N GLY A 17 15.54 27.89 -0.34
CA GLY A 17 14.21 27.74 -0.93
C GLY A 17 13.58 29.08 -1.37
N VAL A 18 12.42 28.99 -2.00
CA VAL A 18 11.69 30.17 -2.49
C VAL A 18 10.98 30.84 -1.33
N GLY A 19 11.30 32.12 -1.08
CA GLY A 19 10.56 32.98 -0.15
C GLY A 19 9.26 33.48 -0.80
N LEU A 20 8.24 33.72 0.03
CA LEU A 20 6.99 34.33 -0.42
C LEU A 20 7.15 35.84 -0.59
N LEU A 21 6.52 36.37 -1.62
CA LEU A 21 6.44 37.79 -1.89
C LEU A 21 5.04 38.32 -1.58
N ASP A 22 4.92 39.62 -1.37
CA ASP A 22 3.63 40.26 -1.19
C ASP A 22 2.75 40.10 -2.44
N GLY A 23 1.55 39.55 -2.26
CA GLY A 23 0.62 39.25 -3.35
C GLY A 23 0.70 37.81 -3.89
N ASP A 24 1.60 36.97 -3.40
CA ASP A 24 1.63 35.56 -3.78
C ASP A 24 0.34 34.83 -3.32
N ILE A 25 -0.18 34.01 -4.22
CA ILE A 25 -1.36 33.18 -3.93
C ILE A 25 -0.88 31.75 -3.64
N ILE A 26 -1.21 31.26 -2.45
CA ILE A 26 -0.93 29.89 -2.03
C ILE A 26 -2.19 29.08 -2.17
N THR A 27 -2.18 28.06 -3.04
CA THR A 27 -3.26 27.08 -3.16
C THR A 27 -2.83 25.80 -2.47
N VAL A 28 -3.66 25.30 -1.55
CA VAL A 28 -3.39 24.06 -0.81
C VAL A 28 -4.53 23.09 -1.05
N ASP A 29 -4.21 21.98 -1.70
CA ASP A 29 -5.13 20.87 -1.88
C ASP A 29 -4.81 19.79 -0.83
N TYR A 30 -5.81 19.34 -0.08
CA TYR A 30 -5.63 18.32 0.94
C TYR A 30 -6.80 17.34 0.95
N ILE A 31 -6.52 16.13 1.42
CA ILE A 31 -7.52 15.07 1.54
C ILE A 31 -7.85 14.88 3.02
N ILE A 32 -9.12 14.87 3.34
CA ILE A 32 -9.63 14.50 4.66
C ILE A 32 -10.05 13.03 4.59
N VAL A 33 -9.58 12.23 5.53
CA VAL A 33 -9.89 10.81 5.63
C VAL A 33 -10.43 10.49 7.03
N ASP A 34 -11.28 9.49 7.11
CA ASP A 34 -11.96 9.03 8.34
C ASP A 34 -11.28 7.76 8.92
N ASP A 35 -9.98 7.61 8.72
CA ASP A 35 -9.20 6.46 9.19
C ASP A 35 -9.84 5.12 8.78
N ILE A 36 -10.22 4.29 9.76
CA ILE A 36 -10.86 2.97 9.53
C ILE A 36 -12.39 3.03 9.45
N HIS A 37 -13.00 4.18 9.73
CA HIS A 37 -14.47 4.26 9.86
C HIS A 37 -15.23 3.98 8.57
N ALA A 38 -14.61 4.19 7.42
CA ALA A 38 -15.19 3.90 6.11
C ALA A 38 -14.97 2.45 5.64
N ASP A 39 -14.13 1.65 6.33
CA ASP A 39 -13.86 0.28 5.95
C ASP A 39 -15.12 -0.60 6.05
N GLY A 40 -15.31 -1.45 5.03
CA GLY A 40 -16.48 -2.30 4.91
C GLY A 40 -17.73 -1.61 4.34
N ALA A 41 -17.69 -0.31 4.05
CA ALA A 41 -18.80 0.40 3.42
C ALA A 41 -19.13 -0.23 2.05
N ASN A 42 -20.36 -0.69 1.90
CA ASN A 42 -20.81 -1.40 0.69
C ASN A 42 -22.18 -0.94 0.19
N LYS A 43 -22.77 0.07 0.84
CA LYS A 43 -24.04 0.68 0.43
C LYS A 43 -23.84 2.17 0.24
N PHE A 44 -24.18 2.65 -0.95
CA PHE A 44 -24.05 4.04 -1.31
C PHE A 44 -25.36 4.56 -1.84
N THR A 45 -25.71 5.81 -1.47
CA THR A 45 -26.91 6.48 -1.92
C THR A 45 -26.51 7.74 -2.69
N GLN A 46 -27.14 7.96 -3.82
CA GLN A 46 -26.93 9.18 -4.59
C GLN A 46 -27.55 10.37 -3.84
N ILE A 47 -26.75 11.38 -3.54
CA ILE A 47 -27.17 12.59 -2.84
C ILE A 47 -27.46 13.73 -3.83
N SER A 48 -26.74 13.79 -4.94
CA SER A 48 -26.87 14.84 -5.95
C SER A 48 -26.97 14.25 -7.35
N ALA A 49 -27.52 15.02 -8.28
CA ALA A 49 -27.64 14.60 -9.67
C ALA A 49 -26.23 14.37 -10.29
N VAL A 50 -26.06 13.23 -10.94
CA VAL A 50 -24.87 12.91 -11.74
C VAL A 50 -25.25 13.05 -13.20
N ASN A 51 -24.65 14.00 -13.91
CA ASN A 51 -24.92 14.29 -15.32
C ASN A 51 -26.44 14.52 -15.63
N GLY A 52 -27.15 15.15 -14.66
CA GLY A 52 -28.58 15.44 -14.77
C GLY A 52 -29.52 14.30 -14.34
N PHE A 53 -29.01 13.14 -13.99
CA PHE A 53 -29.81 12.02 -13.49
C PHE A 53 -29.85 12.02 -11.96
N THR A 54 -31.05 11.95 -11.38
CA THR A 54 -31.27 11.95 -9.92
C THR A 54 -31.57 10.57 -9.35
N ASP A 55 -31.89 9.61 -10.20
CA ASP A 55 -32.29 8.24 -9.82
C ASP A 55 -31.44 7.23 -10.56
N SER A 56 -30.19 7.04 -10.06
CA SER A 56 -29.24 6.10 -10.63
C SER A 56 -29.13 4.87 -9.74
N SER A 57 -29.08 3.70 -10.34
CA SER A 57 -28.78 2.47 -9.62
C SER A 57 -27.28 2.36 -9.35
N ILE A 58 -26.91 2.30 -8.08
CA ILE A 58 -25.51 2.15 -7.64
C ILE A 58 -25.31 0.68 -7.28
N ILE A 59 -24.34 0.02 -7.95
CA ILE A 59 -23.95 -1.36 -7.65
C ILE A 59 -22.52 -1.32 -7.09
N THR A 60 -22.37 -1.78 -5.86
CA THR A 60 -21.05 -1.92 -5.24
C THR A 60 -20.41 -3.22 -5.70
N THR A 61 -19.30 -3.14 -6.38
CA THR A 61 -18.51 -4.32 -6.82
C THR A 61 -17.59 -4.84 -5.73
N THR A 62 -17.06 -3.95 -4.90
CA THR A 62 -16.17 -4.29 -3.78
C THR A 62 -16.44 -3.33 -2.64
N ALA A 63 -16.49 -3.82 -1.41
CA ALA A 63 -16.61 -2.97 -0.23
C ALA A 63 -15.36 -2.08 -0.08
N ALA A 64 -15.52 -0.91 0.55
CA ALA A 64 -14.40 -0.02 0.83
C ALA A 64 -13.39 -0.72 1.74
N THR A 65 -12.12 -0.62 1.39
CA THR A 65 -10.98 -1.19 2.15
C THR A 65 -9.80 -0.21 2.09
N GLY A 66 -8.84 -0.37 3.01
CA GLY A 66 -7.60 0.38 2.99
C GLY A 66 -7.55 1.51 4.02
N GLY A 67 -8.58 1.68 4.84
CA GLY A 67 -8.51 2.53 6.02
C GLY A 67 -7.55 1.94 7.06
N ALA A 68 -6.80 2.79 7.74
CA ALA A 68 -5.91 2.37 8.81
C ALA A 68 -5.81 3.49 9.87
N GLU A 69 -5.58 3.11 11.10
CA GLU A 69 -5.23 4.06 12.14
C GLU A 69 -3.88 4.71 11.88
N LYS A 70 -3.66 5.89 12.46
CA LYS A 70 -2.37 6.59 12.36
C LYS A 70 -1.23 5.68 12.82
N GLU A 71 -0.21 5.55 11.99
CA GLU A 71 0.94 4.70 12.28
C GLU A 71 1.67 5.15 13.54
N SER A 72 2.04 4.19 14.40
CA SER A 72 2.79 4.47 15.62
C SER A 72 4.21 4.96 15.33
N ILE A 73 4.74 5.81 16.21
CA ILE A 73 6.12 6.34 16.09
C ILE A 73 7.15 5.21 16.05
N GLU A 74 6.92 4.13 16.79
CA GLU A 74 7.82 2.97 16.81
C GLU A 74 7.83 2.24 15.47
N SER A 75 6.66 2.06 14.84
CA SER A 75 6.54 1.50 13.51
C SER A 75 7.24 2.38 12.47
N ILE A 76 7.04 3.71 12.54
CA ILE A 76 7.70 4.66 11.65
C ILE A 76 9.22 4.58 11.78
N LYS A 77 9.76 4.56 13.01
CA LYS A 77 11.22 4.44 13.25
C LYS A 77 11.77 3.13 12.67
N PHE A 78 11.07 2.02 12.86
CA PHE A 78 11.49 0.73 12.33
C PHE A 78 11.47 0.70 10.80
N LYS A 79 10.40 1.20 10.18
CA LYS A 79 10.26 1.27 8.72
C LYS A 79 11.25 2.25 8.09
N ALA A 80 11.47 3.42 8.70
CA ALA A 80 12.38 4.45 8.19
C ALA A 80 13.81 3.92 8.04
N THR A 81 14.31 3.14 9.01
CA THR A 81 15.64 2.53 8.93
C THR A 81 15.74 1.56 7.75
N LYS A 82 14.72 0.72 7.55
CA LYS A 82 14.67 -0.22 6.43
C LYS A 82 14.54 0.48 5.08
N PHE A 83 13.69 1.51 5.02
CA PHE A 83 13.52 2.31 3.81
C PHE A 83 14.82 2.98 3.37
N TYR A 84 15.55 3.57 4.32
CA TYR A 84 16.86 4.18 4.04
C TYR A 84 17.88 3.16 3.52
N THR A 85 17.93 1.97 4.13
CA THR A 85 18.86 0.90 3.73
C THR A 85 18.54 0.34 2.35
N SER A 86 17.27 0.15 2.01
CA SER A 86 16.83 -0.38 0.72
C SER A 86 16.92 0.64 -0.42
N GLN A 87 17.00 1.95 -0.10
CA GLN A 87 16.96 3.05 -1.08
C GLN A 87 15.81 2.92 -2.07
N ASN A 88 14.66 2.45 -1.58
CA ASN A 88 13.46 2.18 -2.38
C ASN A 88 13.68 1.18 -3.54
N ARG A 89 14.58 0.22 -3.36
CA ARG A 89 14.85 -0.88 -4.31
C ARG A 89 14.59 -2.23 -3.64
N LEU A 90 14.10 -3.19 -4.41
CA LEU A 90 13.85 -4.55 -3.96
C LEU A 90 15.03 -5.44 -4.33
N VAL A 91 15.90 -5.72 -3.37
CA VAL A 91 17.11 -6.51 -3.56
C VAL A 91 17.06 -7.79 -2.72
N THR A 92 16.67 -7.70 -1.46
CA THR A 92 16.58 -8.83 -0.54
C THR A 92 15.13 -9.31 -0.35
N LEU A 93 14.95 -10.55 0.08
CA LEU A 93 13.61 -11.10 0.39
C LEU A 93 12.89 -10.25 1.46
N ASN A 94 13.66 -9.68 2.40
CA ASN A 94 13.10 -8.79 3.42
C ASN A 94 12.60 -7.45 2.84
N ASP A 95 13.23 -6.93 1.80
CA ASP A 95 12.77 -5.71 1.13
C ASP A 95 11.41 -5.97 0.46
N TYR A 96 11.28 -7.12 -0.24
CA TYR A 96 10.00 -7.54 -0.80
C TYR A 96 8.93 -7.68 0.27
N LYS A 97 9.24 -8.38 1.38
CA LYS A 97 8.28 -8.56 2.48
C LYS A 97 7.83 -7.23 3.08
N ALA A 98 8.75 -6.31 3.35
CA ALA A 98 8.45 -5.00 3.89
C ALA A 98 7.58 -4.16 2.92
N LYS A 99 7.92 -4.19 1.62
CA LYS A 99 7.18 -3.42 0.60
C LYS A 99 5.79 -4.00 0.33
N VAL A 100 5.63 -5.31 0.36
CA VAL A 100 4.31 -5.95 0.26
C VAL A 100 3.43 -5.54 1.44
N GLN A 101 3.94 -5.51 2.66
CA GLN A 101 3.21 -5.06 3.84
C GLN A 101 2.86 -3.55 3.78
N GLU A 102 3.68 -2.75 3.10
CA GLU A 102 3.39 -1.33 2.87
C GLU A 102 2.26 -1.14 1.85
N TYR A 103 2.29 -1.88 0.73
CA TYR A 103 1.27 -1.78 -0.32
C TYR A 103 -0.04 -2.49 0.03
N TYR A 104 0.01 -3.46 0.92
CA TYR A 104 -1.14 -4.22 1.38
C TYR A 104 -1.12 -4.36 2.91
N PRO A 105 -1.46 -3.28 3.64
CA PRO A 105 -1.44 -3.27 5.11
C PRO A 105 -2.37 -4.31 5.76
N ASN A 106 -3.44 -4.68 5.05
CA ASN A 106 -4.44 -5.66 5.50
C ASN A 106 -3.99 -7.12 5.33
N ALA A 107 -2.69 -7.36 5.14
CA ALA A 107 -2.15 -8.72 5.11
C ALA A 107 -2.00 -9.29 6.52
N ASP A 108 -2.64 -10.41 6.77
CA ASP A 108 -2.48 -11.22 7.99
C ASP A 108 -1.09 -11.90 8.01
N ALA A 109 -0.67 -12.41 6.87
CA ALA A 109 0.64 -13.04 6.71
C ALA A 109 1.24 -12.79 5.33
N VAL A 110 2.55 -12.60 5.29
CA VAL A 110 3.35 -12.46 4.05
C VAL A 110 4.55 -13.38 4.12
N ALA A 111 4.66 -14.29 3.15
CA ALA A 111 5.85 -15.12 2.94
C ALA A 111 6.48 -14.77 1.59
N VAL A 112 7.81 -14.71 1.56
CA VAL A 112 8.58 -14.38 0.36
C VAL A 112 9.76 -15.36 0.26
N TRP A 113 9.96 -15.94 -0.92
CA TRP A 113 11.09 -16.84 -1.19
C TRP A 113 11.61 -16.68 -2.61
N GLY A 114 12.85 -17.09 -2.84
CA GLY A 114 13.47 -17.09 -4.16
C GLY A 114 12.94 -18.22 -5.04
N GLY A 115 13.00 -18.02 -6.35
CA GLY A 115 12.60 -19.05 -7.31
C GLY A 115 13.50 -20.28 -7.33
N GLU A 116 14.71 -20.19 -6.79
CA GLU A 116 15.64 -21.30 -6.59
C GLU A 116 15.10 -22.35 -5.62
N ASP A 117 14.27 -21.94 -4.65
CA ASP A 117 13.66 -22.83 -3.64
C ASP A 117 12.47 -23.62 -4.19
N ASN A 118 12.02 -23.33 -5.41
CA ASN A 118 10.91 -24.06 -6.03
C ASN A 118 11.36 -25.40 -6.63
N ASN A 119 10.42 -26.31 -6.75
CA ASN A 119 10.61 -27.57 -7.46
C ASN A 119 9.59 -27.71 -8.61
N PRO A 120 10.00 -27.59 -9.88
CA PRO A 120 11.37 -27.30 -10.38
C PRO A 120 11.78 -25.85 -10.10
N PRO A 121 13.10 -25.56 -10.00
CA PRO A 121 13.60 -24.21 -9.78
C PRO A 121 13.17 -23.21 -10.87
N ALA A 122 12.79 -22.01 -10.47
CA ALA A 122 12.35 -20.93 -11.37
C ALA A 122 13.23 -19.68 -11.17
N TYR A 123 14.44 -19.70 -11.72
CA TYR A 123 15.41 -18.63 -11.58
C TYR A 123 14.89 -17.29 -12.15
N GLY A 124 15.33 -16.17 -11.55
CA GLY A 124 14.91 -14.84 -11.92
C GLY A 124 13.50 -14.47 -11.44
N LYS A 125 12.92 -15.26 -10.55
CA LYS A 125 11.63 -14.99 -9.93
C LYS A 125 11.73 -14.92 -8.42
N VAL A 126 10.90 -14.06 -7.83
CA VAL A 126 10.62 -14.02 -6.39
C VAL A 126 9.14 -14.33 -6.21
N PHE A 127 8.85 -15.34 -5.41
CA PHE A 127 7.50 -15.76 -5.10
C PHE A 127 7.03 -15.11 -3.81
N ILE A 128 5.81 -14.62 -3.83
CA ILE A 128 5.19 -13.91 -2.73
C ILE A 128 3.85 -14.57 -2.46
N ALA A 129 3.70 -15.12 -1.28
CA ALA A 129 2.43 -15.62 -0.77
C ALA A 129 1.87 -14.60 0.22
N LEU A 130 0.64 -14.16 -0.01
CA LEU A 130 -0.02 -13.14 0.79
C LEU A 130 -1.39 -13.64 1.20
N LYS A 131 -1.67 -13.59 2.51
CA LYS A 131 -2.97 -13.89 3.08
C LYS A 131 -3.64 -12.58 3.52
N PRO A 132 -4.80 -12.21 2.94
CA PRO A 132 -5.59 -11.09 3.43
C PRO A 132 -6.23 -11.41 4.80
N ASN A 133 -6.45 -10.37 5.61
CA ASN A 133 -7.10 -10.51 6.91
C ASN A 133 -8.59 -10.90 6.81
N ASN A 134 -9.28 -10.36 5.79
CA ASN A 134 -10.73 -10.47 5.66
C ASN A 134 -11.20 -11.45 4.57
N ALA A 135 -10.27 -12.18 3.95
CA ALA A 135 -10.59 -13.14 2.88
C ALA A 135 -9.58 -14.31 2.86
N ASP A 136 -9.99 -15.43 2.28
CA ASP A 136 -9.10 -16.57 2.13
C ASP A 136 -8.09 -16.39 0.98
N TYR A 137 -8.42 -15.56 0.00
CA TYR A 137 -7.60 -15.33 -1.19
C TYR A 137 -7.64 -13.87 -1.62
N LEU A 138 -6.54 -13.41 -2.22
CA LEU A 138 -6.49 -12.16 -2.98
C LEU A 138 -7.28 -12.30 -4.27
N SER A 139 -8.02 -11.26 -4.63
CA SER A 139 -8.60 -11.14 -5.96
C SER A 139 -7.49 -10.99 -7.03
N GLU A 140 -7.77 -11.34 -8.28
CA GLU A 140 -6.82 -11.18 -9.39
C GLU A 140 -6.46 -9.71 -9.63
N THR A 141 -7.38 -8.80 -9.33
CA THR A 141 -7.14 -7.35 -9.41
C THR A 141 -6.11 -6.91 -8.38
N GLU A 142 -6.27 -7.29 -7.12
CA GLU A 142 -5.32 -6.98 -6.04
C GLU A 142 -3.94 -7.59 -6.30
N LYS A 143 -3.88 -8.84 -6.75
CA LYS A 143 -2.61 -9.48 -7.16
C LYS A 143 -1.89 -8.68 -8.24
N THR A 144 -2.65 -8.24 -9.25
CA THR A 144 -2.11 -7.46 -10.36
C THR A 144 -1.61 -6.11 -9.89
N GLU A 145 -2.34 -5.45 -9.00
CA GLU A 145 -1.97 -4.16 -8.43
C GLU A 145 -0.69 -4.25 -7.59
N VAL A 146 -0.62 -5.19 -6.66
CA VAL A 146 0.59 -5.43 -5.85
C VAL A 146 1.77 -5.78 -6.74
N LYS A 147 1.59 -6.66 -7.73
CA LYS A 147 2.63 -7.03 -8.70
C LYS A 147 3.13 -5.83 -9.50
N ASN A 148 2.23 -4.99 -9.98
CA ASN A 148 2.58 -3.78 -10.75
C ASN A 148 3.36 -2.77 -9.90
N ASN A 149 3.00 -2.60 -8.63
CA ASN A 149 3.70 -1.71 -7.73
C ASN A 149 5.11 -2.24 -7.40
N LEU A 150 5.26 -3.53 -7.16
CA LEU A 150 6.57 -4.16 -6.94
C LEU A 150 7.46 -4.09 -8.17
N ASN A 151 6.90 -4.25 -9.38
CA ASN A 151 7.65 -4.18 -10.64
C ASN A 151 8.32 -2.83 -10.90
N LYS A 152 7.83 -1.75 -10.28
CA LYS A 152 8.47 -0.42 -10.38
C LYS A 152 9.78 -0.32 -9.60
N LEU A 153 9.98 -1.21 -8.63
CA LEU A 153 11.06 -1.15 -7.64
C LEU A 153 12.02 -2.35 -7.73
N ASN A 154 11.65 -3.41 -8.46
CA ASN A 154 12.46 -4.62 -8.57
C ASN A 154 13.71 -4.40 -9.44
N MET A 155 14.66 -5.30 -9.29
CA MET A 155 15.83 -5.37 -10.18
C MET A 155 15.41 -5.83 -11.57
N LEU A 156 16.13 -5.38 -12.59
CA LEU A 156 15.83 -5.60 -14.01
C LEU A 156 15.61 -7.09 -14.36
N THR A 157 16.34 -7.99 -13.71
CA THR A 157 16.34 -9.43 -14.00
C THR A 157 15.43 -10.25 -13.10
N VAL A 158 14.82 -9.63 -12.08
CA VAL A 158 13.99 -10.34 -11.09
C VAL A 158 12.53 -9.94 -11.28
N ARG A 159 11.64 -10.93 -11.32
CA ARG A 159 10.20 -10.70 -11.48
C ARG A 159 9.42 -11.25 -10.29
N PRO A 160 8.63 -10.42 -9.61
CA PRO A 160 7.74 -10.89 -8.55
C PRO A 160 6.55 -11.66 -9.13
N GLU A 161 6.23 -12.79 -8.51
CA GLU A 161 5.06 -13.61 -8.79
C GLU A 161 4.26 -13.78 -7.50
N ILE A 162 2.97 -13.42 -7.55
CA ILE A 162 2.08 -13.59 -6.40
C ILE A 162 1.37 -14.92 -6.53
N VAL A 163 1.55 -15.78 -5.53
CA VAL A 163 0.94 -17.12 -5.49
C VAL A 163 -0.15 -17.18 -4.44
N ALA A 164 -1.21 -17.93 -4.73
CA ALA A 164 -2.23 -18.24 -3.75
C ALA A 164 -1.68 -19.26 -2.74
N VAL A 165 -1.88 -19.03 -1.45
CA VAL A 165 -1.53 -20.01 -0.42
C VAL A 165 -2.68 -20.99 -0.28
N SER A 166 -2.45 -22.27 -0.62
CA SER A 166 -3.32 -23.35 -0.18
C SER A 166 -2.88 -23.80 1.20
N TYR A 167 -3.77 -23.72 2.17
CA TYR A 167 -3.49 -24.04 3.59
C TYR A 167 -3.03 -25.48 3.88
N THR A 168 -3.02 -26.34 2.90
CA THR A 168 -2.66 -27.75 3.06
C THR A 168 -1.15 -27.99 3.28
N HIS A 169 -0.28 -26.98 3.07
CA HIS A 169 1.17 -27.16 3.17
C HIS A 169 1.81 -26.62 4.45
N LEU A 170 1.09 -25.85 5.29
CA LEU A 170 1.65 -25.30 6.53
C LEU A 170 1.62 -26.27 7.73
N ARG A 171 1.10 -27.50 7.58
CA ARG A 171 1.07 -28.52 8.63
C ARG A 171 2.23 -29.54 8.61
N ALA A 172 3.20 -29.39 7.73
CA ALA A 172 4.22 -30.42 7.50
C ALA A 172 5.61 -30.11 8.11
N HIS A 173 5.73 -29.05 8.93
CA HIS A 173 7.00 -28.75 9.62
C HIS A 173 6.77 -28.39 11.10
N GLU A 174 6.17 -29.30 11.84
CA GLU A 174 6.37 -29.45 13.29
C GLU A 174 7.05 -30.78 13.57
#